data_213501984be8b4bdd26a58de8a9c5d06
#
_entry.id   213501984be8b4bdd26a58de8a9c5d06
#
_cell.length_a   1.000
_cell.length_b   1.000
_cell.length_c   1.000
_cell.angle_alpha   90.00
_cell.angle_beta   90.00
_cell.angle_gamma   90.00
#
_symmetry.space_group_name_H-M   'P 1'
#
loop_
_entity.id
_entity.type
_entity.pdbx_description
1 polymer ?
#
loop_
_entity_poly.entity_id
_entity_poly.type
_entity_poly.pdbx_seq_one_letter_code
_entity_poly.pdbx_strand_id
1 'polypeptide(L)'
;MKLVFKFTATIVDEIEKTKGLPIENCVADNTINNLALLISKALVNENGNVGVSRSVALSKIDEYLKDNDKDNLLIDIMEALVKAGFLSRTLDVQNMRAAVTKKATQMNEQLSNM
;
A
#
# COMPACT_ATOMS: atom_id res chain seq x y z
N MET A 1 -0.96 9.59 -10.30
CA MET A 1 0.00 9.98 -9.25
C MET A 1 0.77 8.75 -8.78
N LYS A 2 2.09 8.86 -8.71
CA LYS A 2 2.94 7.74 -8.28
C LYS A 2 3.59 8.07 -6.94
N LEU A 3 3.39 7.21 -5.95
CA LEU A 3 4.06 7.31 -4.66
C LEU A 3 5.31 6.43 -4.67
N VAL A 4 6.39 6.92 -4.06
CA VAL A 4 7.64 6.19 -3.96
C VAL A 4 7.86 5.80 -2.49
N PHE A 5 8.06 4.52 -2.24
CA PHE A 5 8.27 3.99 -0.90
C PHE A 5 9.68 3.42 -0.77
N LYS A 6 10.26 3.60 0.41
CA LYS A 6 11.54 2.98 0.76
C LYS A 6 11.38 2.23 2.08
N PHE A 7 11.59 0.93 2.04
CA PHE A 7 11.55 0.08 3.23
C PHE A 7 12.96 -0.36 3.60
N THR A 8 13.30 -0.16 4.86
CA THR A 8 14.55 -0.64 5.47
C THR A 8 14.17 -1.54 6.65
N ALA A 9 15.13 -2.30 7.17
CA ALA A 9 14.89 -3.13 8.35
C ALA A 9 14.39 -2.31 9.54
N THR A 10 14.92 -1.11 9.74
CA THR A 10 14.49 -0.21 10.81
C THR A 10 13.03 0.19 10.64
N ILE A 11 12.63 0.56 9.42
CA ILE A 11 11.26 0.98 9.11
C ILE A 11 10.29 -0.19 9.29
N VAL A 12 10.63 -1.35 8.76
CA VAL A 12 9.80 -2.56 8.89
C VAL A 12 9.66 -2.95 10.36
N ASP A 13 10.75 -2.91 11.14
CA ASP A 13 10.73 -3.20 12.57
C ASP A 13 9.77 -2.26 13.32
N GLU A 14 9.81 -0.97 13.01
CA GLU A 14 8.91 0.01 13.63
C GLU A 14 7.44 -0.29 13.31
N ILE A 15 7.15 -0.65 12.06
CA ILE A 15 5.79 -1.01 11.63
C ILE A 15 5.32 -2.25 12.37
N GLU A 16 6.14 -3.28 12.41
CA GLU A 16 5.82 -4.55 13.10
C GLU A 16 5.57 -4.33 14.58
N LYS A 17 6.39 -3.50 15.24
CA LYS A 17 6.21 -3.17 16.66
C LYS A 17 4.90 -2.40 16.90
N THR A 18 4.59 -1.44 16.04
CA THR A 18 3.37 -0.64 16.16
C THR A 18 2.12 -1.51 15.98
N LYS A 19 2.14 -2.42 15.02
CA LYS A 19 1.00 -3.29 14.71
C LYS A 19 0.94 -4.53 15.60
N GLY A 20 2.08 -4.96 16.16
CA GLY A 20 2.17 -6.21 16.89
C GLY A 20 2.07 -7.45 16.00
N LEU A 21 2.40 -7.32 14.72
CA LEU A 21 2.26 -8.37 13.70
C LEU A 21 3.47 -8.37 12.78
N PRO A 22 3.83 -9.53 12.20
CA PRO A 22 4.84 -9.55 11.12
C PRO A 22 4.37 -8.76 9.91
N ILE A 23 5.30 -8.25 9.12
CA ILE A 23 4.99 -7.38 7.98
C ILE A 23 4.03 -8.03 6.98
N GLU A 24 4.12 -9.33 6.78
CA GLU A 24 3.22 -10.08 5.89
C GLU A 24 1.76 -9.95 6.32
N ASN A 25 1.53 -9.86 7.62
CA ASN A 25 0.19 -9.69 8.19
C ASN A 25 -0.22 -8.22 8.23
N CYS A 26 0.75 -7.31 8.39
CA CYS A 26 0.48 -5.87 8.36
C CYS A 26 -0.12 -5.43 7.02
N VAL A 27 0.36 -6.00 5.91
CA VAL A 27 -0.12 -5.65 4.57
C VAL A 27 -1.40 -6.37 4.16
N ALA A 28 -1.97 -7.18 5.04
CA ALA A 28 -3.28 -7.80 4.80
C ALA A 28 -4.45 -6.86 5.13
N ASP A 29 -4.17 -5.75 5.81
CA ASP A 29 -5.18 -4.79 6.27
C ASP A 29 -5.20 -3.56 5.36
N ASN A 30 -6.29 -3.35 4.61
CA ASN A 30 -6.45 -2.22 3.71
C ASN A 30 -7.25 -1.06 4.32
N THR A 31 -7.35 -1.00 5.65
CA THR A 31 -7.99 0.15 6.29
C THR A 31 -7.17 1.42 6.07
N ILE A 32 -7.85 2.56 6.07
CA ILE A 32 -7.16 3.85 5.93
C ILE A 32 -6.15 4.06 7.06
N ASN A 33 -6.48 3.65 8.27
CA ASN A 33 -5.55 3.74 9.40
C ASN A 33 -4.24 2.98 9.13
N ASN A 34 -4.33 1.76 8.60
CA ASN A 34 -3.17 0.95 8.28
C ASN A 34 -2.38 1.53 7.11
N LEU A 35 -3.07 1.95 6.05
CA LEU A 35 -2.43 2.60 4.90
C LEU A 35 -1.69 3.87 5.33
N ALA A 36 -2.32 4.69 6.19
CA ALA A 36 -1.69 5.90 6.71
C ALA A 36 -0.43 5.58 7.52
N LEU A 37 -0.47 4.52 8.32
CA LEU A 37 0.71 4.07 9.08
C LEU A 37 1.86 3.68 8.14
N LEU A 38 1.58 2.82 7.16
CA LEU A 38 2.60 2.35 6.21
C LEU A 38 3.20 3.52 5.42
N ILE A 39 2.35 4.42 4.93
CA ILE A 39 2.78 5.59 4.16
C ILE A 39 3.60 6.54 5.04
N SER A 40 3.16 6.81 6.27
CA SER A 40 3.87 7.71 7.16
C SER A 40 5.30 7.25 7.45
N LYS A 41 5.52 5.94 7.48
CA LYS A 41 6.84 5.35 7.78
C LYS A 41 7.74 5.22 6.55
N ALA A 42 7.18 4.97 5.38
CA ALA A 42 7.96 4.53 4.21
C ALA A 42 7.93 5.48 3.00
N LEU A 43 7.03 6.46 2.97
CA LEU A 43 6.92 7.37 1.84
C LEU A 43 8.16 8.27 1.74
N VAL A 44 8.75 8.34 0.54
CA VAL A 44 9.85 9.26 0.26
C VAL A 44 9.24 10.63 -0.01
N ASN A 45 9.66 11.64 0.77
CA ASN A 45 9.15 13.01 0.64
C ASN A 45 9.90 13.79 -0.45
N GLU A 46 9.46 15.03 -0.68
CA GLU A 46 10.02 15.90 -1.74
C GLU A 46 11.52 16.15 -1.58
N ASN A 47 12.03 16.10 -0.34
CA ASN A 47 13.46 16.31 -0.05
C ASN A 47 14.28 15.03 -0.19
N GLY A 48 13.66 13.90 -0.59
CA GLY A 48 14.32 12.61 -0.70
C GLY A 48 14.47 11.86 0.61
N ASN A 49 13.94 12.40 1.71
CA ASN A 49 13.95 11.74 3.02
C ASN A 49 12.76 10.78 3.14
N VAL A 50 12.89 9.77 3.99
CA VAL A 50 11.85 8.76 4.20
C VAL A 50 11.04 9.12 5.44
N GLY A 51 9.72 9.06 5.28
CA GLY A 51 8.80 9.34 6.37
C GLY A 51 8.09 10.67 6.22
N VAL A 52 6.81 10.67 6.56
CA VAL A 52 5.97 11.88 6.56
C VAL A 52 5.06 11.82 7.79
N SER A 53 4.45 12.95 8.14
CA SER A 53 3.48 12.97 9.23
C SER A 53 2.20 12.21 8.83
N ARG A 54 1.41 11.83 9.82
CA ARG A 54 0.13 11.17 9.58
C ARG A 54 -0.81 12.05 8.74
N SER A 55 -0.83 13.36 8.98
CA SER A 55 -1.69 14.27 8.21
C SER A 55 -1.26 14.34 6.74
N VAL A 56 0.04 14.35 6.47
CA VAL A 56 0.56 14.29 5.10
C VAL A 56 0.21 12.95 4.46
N ALA A 57 0.36 11.84 5.19
CA ALA A 57 0.00 10.52 4.70
C ALA A 57 -1.47 10.45 4.28
N LEU A 58 -2.38 10.96 5.11
CA LEU A 58 -3.81 11.00 4.80
C LEU A 58 -4.11 11.85 3.57
N SER A 59 -3.43 13.01 3.44
CA SER A 59 -3.55 13.86 2.27
C SER A 59 -3.10 13.17 0.99
N LYS A 60 -2.01 12.40 1.06
CA LYS A 60 -1.51 11.62 -0.08
C LYS A 60 -2.48 10.50 -0.47
N ILE A 61 -3.13 9.88 0.51
CA ILE A 61 -4.17 8.90 0.24
C ILE A 61 -5.33 9.54 -0.53
N ASP A 62 -5.80 10.72 -0.09
CA ASP A 62 -6.87 11.43 -0.78
C ASP A 62 -6.51 11.75 -2.23
N GLU A 63 -5.28 12.21 -2.48
CA GLU A 63 -4.80 12.48 -3.84
C GLU A 63 -4.77 11.21 -4.69
N TYR A 64 -4.24 10.13 -4.13
CA TYR A 64 -4.13 8.84 -4.83
C TYR A 64 -5.50 8.28 -5.23
N LEU A 65 -6.47 8.40 -4.34
CA LEU A 65 -7.82 7.84 -4.54
C LEU A 65 -8.66 8.62 -5.56
N LYS A 66 -8.20 9.78 -6.03
CA LYS A 66 -8.86 10.49 -7.13
C LYS A 66 -8.83 9.68 -8.43
N ASP A 67 -7.76 8.93 -8.67
CA ASP A 67 -7.53 8.19 -9.90
C ASP A 67 -7.40 6.68 -9.70
N ASN A 68 -7.33 6.21 -8.44
CA ASN A 68 -7.05 4.83 -8.09
C ASN A 68 -7.92 4.40 -6.90
N ASP A 69 -7.74 3.18 -6.41
CA ASP A 69 -8.45 2.67 -5.26
C ASP A 69 -7.49 2.18 -4.15
N LYS A 70 -8.05 1.82 -3.00
CA LYS A 70 -7.28 1.38 -1.84
C LYS A 70 -6.50 0.09 -2.11
N ASP A 71 -7.08 -0.83 -2.86
CA ASP A 71 -6.44 -2.10 -3.15
C ASP A 71 -5.19 -1.89 -4.01
N ASN A 72 -5.26 -1.01 -4.99
CA ASN A 72 -4.08 -0.64 -5.80
C ASN A 72 -3.01 0.05 -4.97
N LEU A 73 -3.40 0.90 -4.02
CA LEU A 73 -2.44 1.54 -3.12
C LEU A 73 -1.71 0.51 -2.26
N LEU A 74 -2.44 -0.45 -1.70
CA LEU A 74 -1.85 -1.52 -0.91
C LEU A 74 -0.90 -2.38 -1.75
N ILE A 75 -1.28 -2.68 -2.99
CA ILE A 75 -0.43 -3.44 -3.93
C ILE A 75 0.86 -2.67 -4.25
N ASP A 76 0.80 -1.35 -4.43
CA ASP A 76 1.99 -0.52 -4.62
C ASP A 76 2.94 -0.64 -3.43
N ILE A 77 2.41 -0.62 -2.22
CA ILE A 77 3.19 -0.80 -0.99
C ILE A 77 3.82 -2.20 -0.94
N MET A 78 3.03 -3.24 -1.25
CA MET A 78 3.51 -4.62 -1.29
C MET A 78 4.61 -4.81 -2.33
N GLU A 79 4.48 -4.19 -3.50
CA GLU A 79 5.51 -4.23 -4.54
C GLU A 79 6.83 -3.66 -4.04
N ALA A 80 6.79 -2.53 -3.32
CA ALA A 80 7.98 -1.94 -2.73
C ALA A 80 8.62 -2.88 -1.69
N LEU A 81 7.81 -3.58 -0.89
CA LEU A 81 8.29 -4.55 0.09
C LEU A 81 8.92 -5.78 -0.58
N VAL A 82 8.34 -6.25 -1.69
CA VAL A 82 8.92 -7.37 -2.48
C VAL A 82 10.28 -6.95 -3.04
N LYS A 83 10.38 -5.78 -3.62
CA LYS A 83 11.64 -5.26 -4.19
C LYS A 83 12.71 -5.09 -3.11
N ALA A 84 12.31 -4.69 -1.91
CA ALA A 84 13.22 -4.55 -0.77
C ALA A 84 13.58 -5.88 -0.10
N GLY A 85 12.90 -6.96 -0.45
CA GLY A 85 13.19 -8.31 0.07
C GLY A 85 12.43 -8.68 1.34
N PHE A 86 11.48 -7.86 1.80
CA PHE A 86 10.71 -8.13 3.03
C PHE A 86 9.47 -9.00 2.80
N LEU A 87 9.04 -9.14 1.56
CA LEU A 87 8.00 -10.10 1.16
C LEU A 87 8.61 -11.07 0.13
N SER A 88 7.98 -12.23 -0.03
CA SER A 88 8.46 -13.27 -0.95
C SER A 88 8.59 -12.73 -2.37
N ARG A 89 9.73 -12.95 -3.01
CA ARG A 89 9.97 -12.58 -4.40
C ARG A 89 9.18 -13.42 -5.39
N THR A 90 8.55 -14.51 -4.92
CA THR A 90 7.63 -15.31 -5.72
C THR A 90 6.22 -14.72 -5.76
N LEU A 91 5.95 -13.70 -4.94
CA LEU A 91 4.67 -13.01 -4.93
C LEU A 91 4.45 -12.29 -6.26
N ASP A 92 3.37 -12.64 -6.96
CA ASP A 92 3.08 -12.06 -8.28
C ASP A 92 2.18 -10.84 -8.14
N VAL A 93 2.80 -9.66 -8.06
CA VAL A 93 2.12 -8.37 -7.91
C VAL A 93 1.25 -8.06 -9.13
N GLN A 94 1.69 -8.43 -10.34
CA GLN A 94 0.92 -8.18 -11.56
C GLN A 94 -0.36 -9.00 -11.61
N ASN A 95 -0.32 -10.26 -11.18
CA ASN A 95 -1.51 -11.08 -11.04
C ASN A 95 -2.46 -10.53 -9.99
N MET A 96 -1.93 -9.99 -8.89
CA MET A 96 -2.75 -9.34 -7.87
C MET A 96 -3.49 -8.13 -8.44
N ARG A 97 -2.82 -7.28 -9.24
CA ARG A 97 -3.44 -6.14 -9.91
C ARG A 97 -4.52 -6.59 -10.89
N ALA A 98 -4.24 -7.61 -11.68
CA ALA A 98 -5.20 -8.17 -12.64
C ALA A 98 -6.45 -8.72 -11.92
N ALA A 99 -6.27 -9.39 -10.79
CA ALA A 99 -7.37 -9.93 -9.99
C ALA A 99 -8.26 -8.80 -9.43
N VAL A 100 -7.67 -7.72 -8.94
CA VAL A 100 -8.39 -6.54 -8.44
C VAL A 100 -9.20 -5.90 -9.57
N THR A 101 -8.59 -5.68 -10.72
CA THR A 101 -9.26 -5.09 -11.90
C THR A 101 -10.43 -5.96 -12.35
N LYS A 102 -10.22 -7.28 -12.45
CA LYS A 102 -11.27 -8.24 -12.85
C LYS A 102 -12.43 -8.23 -11.87
N LYS A 103 -12.15 -8.20 -10.57
CA LYS A 103 -13.19 -8.15 -9.53
C LYS A 103 -14.02 -6.88 -9.65
N ALA A 104 -13.39 -5.73 -9.86
CA ALA A 104 -14.09 -4.45 -10.04
C ALA A 104 -14.99 -4.48 -11.28
N THR A 105 -14.52 -5.04 -12.40
CA THR A 105 -15.31 -5.19 -13.64
C THR A 105 -16.53 -6.07 -13.40
N GLN A 106 -16.36 -7.22 -12.71
CA GLN A 106 -17.47 -8.12 -12.40
C GLN A 106 -18.52 -7.43 -11.51
N MET A 107 -18.12 -6.68 -10.53
CA MET A 107 -19.03 -5.94 -9.66
C MET A 107 -19.83 -4.90 -10.47
N ASN A 108 -19.20 -4.17 -11.37
CA ASN A 108 -19.87 -3.21 -12.24
C ASN A 108 -20.88 -3.87 -13.16
N GLU A 109 -20.57 -5.04 -13.73
CA GLU A 109 -21.47 -5.80 -14.56
C GLU A 109 -22.71 -6.24 -13.79
N GLN A 110 -22.54 -6.72 -12.55
CA GLN A 110 -23.66 -7.11 -11.69
C GLN A 110 -24.56 -5.92 -11.36
N LEU A 111 -23.98 -4.77 -11.06
CA LEU A 111 -24.76 -3.55 -10.79
C LEU A 111 -25.51 -3.06 -12.02
N SER A 112 -24.95 -3.20 -13.21
CA SER A 112 -25.58 -2.82 -14.47
C SER A 112 -26.76 -3.71 -14.85
N ASN A 113 -26.78 -4.95 -14.37
CA ASN A 113 -27.84 -5.92 -14.65
C ASN A 113 -28.97 -5.90 -13.61
N MET A 114 -28.85 -5.08 -12.60
CA MET A 114 -29.89 -4.86 -11.60
C MET A 114 -30.78 -3.69 -11.97
#